data_25b0867c688ffd864a3b83c1c379ff06
#
_entry.id   25b0867c688ffd864a3b83c1c379ff06
#
_cell.length_a   1.000
_cell.length_b   1.000
_cell.length_c   1.000
_cell.angle_alpha   90.00
_cell.angle_beta   90.00
_cell.angle_gamma   90.00
#
_symmetry.space_group_name_H-M   'P 1'
#
loop_
_entity.id
_entity.type
_entity.pdbx_description
1 polymer ?
#
loop_
_entity_poly.entity_id
_entity_poly.type
_entity_poly.pdbx_seq_one_letter_code
_entity_poly.pdbx_strand_id
1 'polypeptide(L)'
;MSHVEGPISGLLENLDIYTAAVTFTAAAAIYYLGKAIYDVYLGPLSKFPGPKINAWSRIPSILTLVRGDDNLDIPRLHQQYGPIVRITPDSLSMADGAESFKQVYGFRKAGQPKPVKDIKFYGKPLNGVHSVIGADDAGHTRQRKILSNAFSDKALKEQTPLLKRWVGLMKKKLEERAVAGTETDMLKIYNCTTFDIMGDLTFGEGLNMVSRGASISSTTY
;
A
#
# COMPACT_ATOMS: atom_id res chain seq x y z
N MET A 1 -41.94 9.96 55.97
CA MET A 1 -40.51 10.09 56.24
C MET A 1 -39.88 10.50 54.91
N SER A 2 -39.74 11.82 54.71
CA SER A 2 -39.10 12.39 53.50
C SER A 2 -37.59 12.44 53.73
N HIS A 3 -36.83 11.65 52.95
CA HIS A 3 -35.39 11.78 52.91
C HIS A 3 -35.04 13.13 52.27
N VAL A 4 -34.60 14.06 53.10
CA VAL A 4 -33.92 15.27 52.68
C VAL A 4 -32.50 14.82 52.28
N GLU A 5 -32.30 14.50 51.02
CA GLU A 5 -30.96 14.40 50.46
C GLU A 5 -30.36 15.80 50.40
N GLY A 6 -29.45 16.09 51.33
CA GLY A 6 -28.83 17.40 51.46
C GLY A 6 -27.82 17.67 50.34
N PRO A 7 -27.49 18.95 50.06
CA PRO A 7 -26.54 19.35 48.99
C PRO A 7 -25.13 18.77 49.15
N ILE A 8 -24.84 18.14 50.28
CA ILE A 8 -23.53 17.51 50.58
C ILE A 8 -23.37 16.16 49.89
N SER A 9 -24.44 15.38 49.64
CA SER A 9 -24.35 14.08 48.95
C SER A 9 -23.90 14.26 47.48
N GLY A 10 -24.46 15.25 46.79
CA GLY A 10 -24.06 15.55 45.42
C GLY A 10 -22.63 16.09 45.28
N LEU A 11 -22.13 16.79 46.31
CA LEU A 11 -20.74 17.23 46.35
C LEU A 11 -19.75 16.06 46.57
N LEU A 12 -20.10 15.11 47.41
CA LEU A 12 -19.30 13.91 47.67
C LEU A 12 -19.26 12.99 46.44
N GLU A 13 -20.39 12.77 45.77
CA GLU A 13 -20.45 12.00 44.52
C GLU A 13 -19.62 12.65 43.40
N ASN A 14 -19.66 13.98 43.26
CA ASN A 14 -18.82 14.68 42.31
C ASN A 14 -17.31 14.56 42.64
N LEU A 15 -16.97 14.63 43.93
CA LEU A 15 -15.58 14.46 44.39
C LEU A 15 -15.07 13.05 44.07
N ASP A 16 -15.89 12.02 44.22
CA ASP A 16 -15.55 10.64 43.88
C ASP A 16 -15.36 10.45 42.37
N ILE A 17 -16.19 11.08 41.52
CA ILE A 17 -16.06 11.06 40.09
C ILE A 17 -14.77 11.76 39.61
N TYR A 18 -14.45 12.92 40.19
CA TYR A 18 -13.22 13.65 39.87
C TYR A 18 -11.97 12.87 40.31
N THR A 19 -11.97 12.29 41.50
CA THR A 19 -10.85 11.47 41.97
C THR A 19 -10.67 10.21 41.13
N ALA A 20 -11.76 9.54 40.75
CA ALA A 20 -11.73 8.40 39.85
C ALA A 20 -11.20 8.79 38.45
N ALA A 21 -11.64 9.92 37.91
CA ALA A 21 -11.14 10.40 36.59
C ALA A 21 -9.65 10.76 36.64
N VAL A 22 -9.19 11.44 37.70
CA VAL A 22 -7.77 11.78 37.85
C VAL A 22 -6.91 10.52 38.02
N THR A 23 -7.34 9.58 38.86
CA THR A 23 -6.60 8.31 39.05
C THR A 23 -6.55 7.48 37.77
N PHE A 24 -7.64 7.39 37.03
CA PHE A 24 -7.67 6.71 35.74
C PHE A 24 -6.73 7.38 34.71
N THR A 25 -6.78 8.71 34.64
CA THR A 25 -5.92 9.49 33.73
C THR A 25 -4.44 9.33 34.08
N ALA A 26 -4.10 9.39 35.37
CA ALA A 26 -2.73 9.17 35.85
C ALA A 26 -2.25 7.75 35.56
N ALA A 27 -3.06 6.73 35.80
CA ALA A 27 -2.75 5.35 35.49
C ALA A 27 -2.55 5.14 33.98
N ALA A 28 -3.41 5.72 33.15
CA ALA A 28 -3.27 5.68 31.69
C ALA A 28 -1.98 6.37 31.24
N ALA A 29 -1.67 7.55 31.79
CA ALA A 29 -0.43 8.28 31.47
C ALA A 29 0.82 7.46 31.85
N ILE A 30 0.84 6.84 33.03
CA ILE A 30 1.93 5.98 33.48
C ILE A 30 2.08 4.77 32.54
N TYR A 31 0.97 4.13 32.18
CA TYR A 31 0.97 2.99 31.26
C TYR A 31 1.54 3.38 29.87
N TYR A 32 1.06 4.48 29.27
CA TYR A 32 1.53 4.92 27.97
C TYR A 32 2.99 5.37 27.99
N LEU A 33 3.42 6.03 29.07
CA LEU A 33 4.82 6.43 29.26
C LEU A 33 5.72 5.20 29.41
N GLY A 34 5.33 4.24 30.25
CA GLY A 34 6.06 2.98 30.41
C GLY A 34 6.15 2.20 29.11
N LYS A 35 5.03 2.12 28.36
CA LYS A 35 5.02 1.51 27.03
C LYS A 35 5.94 2.24 26.05
N ALA A 36 5.96 3.57 26.05
CA ALA A 36 6.84 4.37 25.21
C ALA A 36 8.32 4.09 25.50
N ILE A 37 8.70 4.06 26.77
CA ILE A 37 10.07 3.73 27.22
C ILE A 37 10.43 2.30 26.77
N TYR A 38 9.53 1.35 26.98
CA TYR A 38 9.73 -0.01 26.53
C TYR A 38 9.92 -0.10 25.00
N ASP A 39 9.02 0.50 24.22
CA ASP A 39 9.07 0.45 22.76
C ASP A 39 10.35 1.09 22.20
N VAL A 40 10.82 2.17 22.82
CA VAL A 40 12.03 2.89 22.37
C VAL A 40 13.31 2.17 22.74
N TYR A 41 13.40 1.60 23.95
CA TYR A 41 14.68 1.13 24.51
C TYR A 41 14.79 -0.37 24.74
N LEU A 42 13.69 -1.07 24.98
CA LEU A 42 13.66 -2.48 25.41
C LEU A 42 12.95 -3.40 24.43
N GLY A 43 12.11 -2.86 23.56
CA GLY A 43 11.30 -3.64 22.62
C GLY A 43 12.15 -4.35 21.56
N PRO A 44 11.59 -5.34 20.86
CA PRO A 44 12.32 -6.13 19.86
C PRO A 44 12.87 -5.31 18.69
N LEU A 45 12.27 -4.14 18.42
CA LEU A 45 12.71 -3.23 17.37
C LEU A 45 13.63 -2.10 17.88
N SER A 46 13.98 -2.05 19.18
CA SER A 46 14.83 -1.00 19.76
C SER A 46 16.24 -0.97 19.18
N LYS A 47 16.74 -2.12 18.69
CA LYS A 47 18.06 -2.26 18.06
C LYS A 47 18.15 -1.64 16.66
N PHE A 48 17.03 -1.32 16.02
CA PHE A 48 17.04 -0.72 14.69
C PHE A 48 17.09 0.81 14.78
N PRO A 49 17.94 1.47 13.96
CA PRO A 49 18.05 2.91 13.96
C PRO A 49 16.78 3.58 13.43
N GLY A 50 16.57 4.82 13.86
CA GLY A 50 15.45 5.64 13.42
C GLY A 50 15.12 6.76 14.39
N PRO A 51 14.24 7.69 14.02
CA PRO A 51 13.79 8.75 14.93
C PRO A 51 13.09 8.14 16.16
N LYS A 52 13.50 8.55 17.36
CA LYS A 52 12.89 8.04 18.61
C LYS A 52 11.39 8.32 18.70
N ILE A 53 10.93 9.43 18.13
CA ILE A 53 9.50 9.75 18.07
C ILE A 53 8.70 8.75 17.23
N ASN A 54 9.28 8.22 16.15
CA ASN A 54 8.66 7.17 15.34
C ASN A 54 8.64 5.83 16.08
N ALA A 55 9.65 5.57 16.93
CA ALA A 55 9.66 4.37 17.76
C ALA A 55 8.57 4.40 18.85
N TRP A 56 8.16 5.59 19.28
CA TRP A 56 7.12 5.80 20.29
C TRP A 56 5.72 5.90 19.68
N SER A 57 5.56 6.65 18.57
CA SER A 57 4.26 7.03 18.02
C SER A 57 4.20 6.85 16.52
N ARG A 58 3.01 6.48 16.01
CA ARG A 58 2.71 6.44 14.57
C ARG A 58 2.35 7.83 14.00
N ILE A 59 2.14 8.83 14.85
CA ILE A 59 1.68 10.16 14.41
C ILE A 59 2.58 10.77 13.33
N PRO A 60 3.93 10.77 13.46
CA PRO A 60 4.78 11.34 12.41
C PRO A 60 4.57 10.68 11.06
N SER A 61 4.52 9.34 11.02
CA SER A 61 4.29 8.60 9.78
C SER A 61 2.91 8.85 9.18
N ILE A 62 1.86 8.98 10.01
CA ILE A 62 0.52 9.32 9.55
C ILE A 62 0.49 10.75 8.97
N LEU A 63 1.13 11.71 9.63
CA LEU A 63 1.20 13.09 9.14
C LEU A 63 1.93 13.19 7.80
N THR A 64 3.02 12.44 7.62
CA THR A 64 3.76 12.40 6.36
C THR A 64 2.91 11.78 5.26
N LEU A 65 2.20 10.69 5.55
CA LEU A 65 1.28 10.03 4.62
C LEU A 65 0.13 10.95 4.20
N VAL A 66 -0.49 11.66 5.15
CA VAL A 66 -1.61 12.59 4.85
C VAL A 66 -1.14 13.79 4.01
N ARG A 67 0.10 14.23 4.20
CA ARG A 67 0.71 15.30 3.36
C ARG A 67 1.14 14.80 1.98
N GLY A 68 1.25 13.49 1.78
CA GLY A 68 1.79 12.91 0.54
C GLY A 68 3.31 12.97 0.42
N ASP A 69 4.02 13.21 1.53
CA ASP A 69 5.48 13.41 1.58
C ASP A 69 6.25 12.13 1.94
N ASP A 70 5.60 11.00 2.10
CA ASP A 70 6.20 9.72 2.50
C ASP A 70 7.27 9.24 1.49
N ASN A 71 7.07 9.51 0.21
CA ASN A 71 8.03 9.24 -0.86
C ASN A 71 9.32 10.09 -0.77
N LEU A 72 9.31 11.19 -0.04
CA LEU A 72 10.47 12.05 0.21
C LEU A 72 11.09 11.76 1.58
N ASP A 73 10.28 11.55 2.60
CA ASP A 73 10.71 11.35 3.97
C ASP A 73 11.41 10.00 4.18
N ILE A 74 10.86 8.91 3.63
CA ILE A 74 11.46 7.59 3.78
C ILE A 74 12.88 7.53 3.21
N PRO A 75 13.17 8.03 1.98
CA PRO A 75 14.55 8.11 1.49
C PRO A 75 15.48 8.98 2.33
N ARG A 76 15.00 10.09 2.90
CA ARG A 76 15.78 10.93 3.82
C ARG A 76 16.16 10.19 5.09
N LEU A 77 15.20 9.43 5.66
CA LEU A 77 15.48 8.59 6.82
C LEU A 77 16.52 7.52 6.49
N HIS A 78 16.49 6.91 5.31
CA HIS A 78 17.51 5.95 4.89
C HIS A 78 18.88 6.60 4.68
N GLN A 79 18.94 7.83 4.16
CA GLN A 79 20.21 8.58 4.05
C GLN A 79 20.82 8.88 5.43
N GLN A 80 19.99 9.16 6.44
CA GLN A 80 20.44 9.50 7.78
C GLN A 80 20.76 8.28 8.64
N TYR A 81 19.96 7.23 8.58
CA TYR A 81 19.99 6.10 9.51
C TYR A 81 20.48 4.79 8.88
N GLY A 82 20.65 4.74 7.56
CA GLY A 82 21.17 3.57 6.84
C GLY A 82 20.09 2.68 6.21
N PRO A 83 20.45 1.46 5.78
CA PRO A 83 19.62 0.62 4.93
C PRO A 83 18.38 0.03 5.60
N ILE A 84 18.35 -0.05 6.93
CA ILE A 84 17.19 -0.54 7.69
C ILE A 84 16.83 0.52 8.73
N VAL A 85 15.63 1.07 8.64
CA VAL A 85 15.16 2.17 9.48
C VAL A 85 13.82 1.85 10.12
N ARG A 86 13.70 2.15 11.41
CA ARG A 86 12.43 2.05 12.13
C ARG A 86 11.57 3.29 11.85
N ILE A 87 10.47 3.09 11.11
CA ILE A 87 9.58 4.17 10.65
C ILE A 87 8.32 4.32 11.50
N THR A 88 7.94 3.29 12.26
CA THR A 88 6.84 3.32 13.24
C THR A 88 7.19 2.43 14.44
N PRO A 89 6.39 2.43 15.52
CA PRO A 89 6.65 1.57 16.68
C PRO A 89 6.78 0.07 16.34
N ASP A 90 6.16 -0.37 15.25
CA ASP A 90 6.07 -1.77 14.87
C ASP A 90 6.45 -2.06 13.40
N SER A 91 7.04 -1.07 12.70
CA SER A 91 7.40 -1.24 11.29
C SER A 91 8.82 -0.78 10.99
N LEU A 92 9.48 -1.54 10.12
CA LEU A 92 10.80 -1.22 9.56
C LEU A 92 10.66 -0.93 8.07
N SER A 93 11.43 0.02 7.59
CA SER A 93 11.70 0.22 6.16
C SER A 93 13.07 -0.34 5.82
N MET A 94 13.17 -1.03 4.69
CA MET A 94 14.41 -1.66 4.23
C MET A 94 14.73 -1.17 2.81
N ALA A 95 15.94 -0.67 2.59
CA ALA A 95 16.40 -0.10 1.32
C ALA A 95 17.70 -0.73 0.80
N ASP A 96 18.14 -1.86 1.36
CA ASP A 96 19.34 -2.58 0.90
C ASP A 96 19.09 -3.49 -0.32
N GLY A 97 17.99 -3.28 -1.02
CA GLY A 97 17.69 -3.85 -2.33
C GLY A 97 17.60 -5.38 -2.34
N ALA A 98 18.58 -6.03 -2.95
CA ALA A 98 18.55 -7.48 -3.20
C ALA A 98 18.51 -8.32 -1.92
N GLU A 99 19.21 -7.92 -0.86
CA GLU A 99 19.26 -8.70 0.38
C GLU A 99 17.92 -8.65 1.14
N SER A 100 17.34 -7.46 1.32
CA SER A 100 16.01 -7.33 1.92
C SER A 100 14.93 -8.02 1.10
N PHE A 101 15.00 -7.89 -0.24
CA PHE A 101 14.06 -8.59 -1.13
C PHE A 101 14.15 -10.11 -0.93
N LYS A 102 15.37 -10.67 -0.87
CA LYS A 102 15.59 -12.09 -0.64
C LYS A 102 15.11 -12.54 0.73
N GLN A 103 15.29 -11.72 1.77
CA GLN A 103 14.85 -12.03 3.11
C GLN A 103 13.32 -11.99 3.26
N VAL A 104 12.62 -11.09 2.60
CA VAL A 104 11.16 -10.93 2.72
C VAL A 104 10.42 -11.79 1.71
N TYR A 105 10.85 -11.80 0.44
CA TYR A 105 10.13 -12.45 -0.67
C TYR A 105 10.83 -13.71 -1.20
N GLY A 106 12.07 -14.00 -0.77
CA GLY A 106 12.82 -15.16 -1.24
C GLY A 106 12.20 -16.49 -0.84
N PHE A 107 12.53 -17.52 -1.58
CA PHE A 107 12.11 -18.88 -1.28
C PHE A 107 12.65 -19.33 0.09
N ARG A 108 11.79 -19.89 0.91
CA ARG A 108 12.12 -20.44 2.23
C ARG A 108 12.25 -21.96 2.13
N LYS A 109 13.23 -22.50 2.85
CA LYS A 109 13.36 -23.95 3.03
C LYS A 109 12.22 -24.46 3.92
N ALA A 110 11.88 -25.74 3.75
CA ALA A 110 10.90 -26.39 4.63
C ALA A 110 11.28 -26.21 6.11
N GLY A 111 10.29 -25.84 6.95
CA GLY A 111 10.51 -25.61 8.39
C GLY A 111 10.98 -24.17 8.76
N GLN A 112 11.32 -23.31 7.80
CA GLN A 112 11.65 -21.94 8.13
C GLN A 112 10.37 -21.07 8.21
N PRO A 113 10.27 -20.13 9.20
CA PRO A 113 9.13 -19.23 9.31
C PRO A 113 9.04 -18.33 8.06
N LYS A 114 7.84 -18.22 7.52
CA LYS A 114 7.55 -17.33 6.38
C LYS A 114 7.06 -15.99 6.87
N PRO A 115 7.46 -14.88 6.24
CA PRO A 115 6.82 -13.59 6.46
C PRO A 115 5.33 -13.68 6.11
N VAL A 116 4.49 -13.19 7.00
CA VAL A 116 3.03 -13.19 6.84
C VAL A 116 2.61 -11.82 6.35
N LYS A 117 1.64 -11.75 5.44
CA LYS A 117 1.06 -10.48 4.98
C LYS A 117 0.32 -9.80 6.14
N ASP A 118 0.51 -8.49 6.28
CA ASP A 118 -0.30 -7.72 7.22
C ASP A 118 -1.71 -7.51 6.66
N ILE A 119 -2.67 -8.26 7.23
CA ILE A 119 -4.08 -8.19 6.82
C ILE A 119 -4.67 -6.78 7.02
N LYS A 120 -4.14 -6.01 7.98
CA LYS A 120 -4.60 -4.64 8.21
C LYS A 120 -4.28 -3.71 7.04
N PHE A 121 -3.15 -3.96 6.36
CA PHE A 121 -2.75 -3.20 5.18
C PHE A 121 -3.66 -3.47 3.97
N TYR A 122 -4.07 -4.73 3.77
CA TYR A 122 -4.89 -5.11 2.61
C TYR A 122 -6.38 -4.84 2.79
N GLY A 123 -6.82 -4.52 4.01
CA GLY A 123 -8.23 -4.29 4.31
C GLY A 123 -9.11 -5.55 4.21
N LYS A 124 -10.39 -5.39 4.47
CA LYS A 124 -11.39 -6.45 4.30
C LYS A 124 -11.99 -6.36 2.91
N PRO A 125 -12.07 -7.47 2.15
CA PRO A 125 -12.71 -7.48 0.83
C PRO A 125 -14.22 -7.25 0.95
N LEU A 126 -14.80 -6.52 0.00
CA LEU A 126 -16.23 -6.18 0.00
C LEU A 126 -17.16 -7.41 -0.03
N ASN A 127 -16.75 -8.47 -0.71
CA ASN A 127 -17.50 -9.72 -0.87
C ASN A 127 -17.01 -10.86 0.06
N GLY A 128 -16.15 -10.56 1.02
CA GLY A 128 -15.57 -11.57 1.93
C GLY A 128 -14.51 -12.50 1.30
N VAL A 129 -14.23 -12.34 0.00
CA VAL A 129 -13.24 -13.17 -0.72
C VAL A 129 -12.02 -12.34 -1.06
N HIS A 130 -10.85 -12.75 -0.56
CA HIS A 130 -9.58 -12.10 -0.86
C HIS A 130 -9.11 -12.42 -2.29
N SER A 131 -8.63 -11.38 -2.98
CA SER A 131 -7.91 -11.54 -4.25
C SER A 131 -6.55 -12.23 -4.02
N VAL A 132 -5.87 -12.62 -5.09
CA VAL A 132 -4.52 -13.23 -5.01
C VAL A 132 -3.53 -12.37 -4.21
N ILE A 133 -3.69 -11.06 -4.21
CA ILE A 133 -2.81 -10.13 -3.48
C ILE A 133 -3.06 -10.18 -1.97
N GLY A 134 -4.33 -10.15 -1.54
CA GLY A 134 -4.72 -10.11 -0.13
C GLY A 134 -4.97 -11.49 0.51
N ALA A 135 -4.95 -12.58 -0.27
CA ALA A 135 -5.21 -13.93 0.23
C ALA A 135 -4.12 -14.41 1.18
N ASP A 136 -4.51 -15.29 2.11
CA ASP A 136 -3.59 -16.09 2.91
C ASP A 136 -2.76 -17.06 2.05
N ASP A 137 -1.80 -17.76 2.65
CA ASP A 137 -0.89 -18.66 1.91
C ASP A 137 -1.63 -19.75 1.14
N ALA A 138 -2.69 -20.33 1.68
CA ALA A 138 -3.46 -21.40 1.05
C ALA A 138 -4.27 -20.85 -0.13
N GLY A 139 -5.00 -19.76 0.09
CA GLY A 139 -5.78 -19.06 -0.94
C GLY A 139 -4.90 -18.51 -2.06
N HIS A 140 -3.77 -17.88 -1.70
CA HIS A 140 -2.79 -17.40 -2.65
C HIS A 140 -2.23 -18.54 -3.52
N THR A 141 -1.82 -19.66 -2.92
CA THR A 141 -1.26 -20.80 -3.65
C THR A 141 -2.27 -21.36 -4.64
N ARG A 142 -3.53 -21.51 -4.23
CA ARG A 142 -4.62 -21.98 -5.09
C ARG A 142 -4.87 -21.03 -6.26
N GLN A 143 -5.04 -19.72 -5.98
CA GLN A 143 -5.31 -18.72 -7.01
C GLN A 143 -4.13 -18.56 -7.97
N ARG A 144 -2.89 -18.50 -7.45
CA ARG A 144 -1.68 -18.40 -8.27
C ARG A 144 -1.50 -19.59 -9.19
N LYS A 145 -1.84 -20.81 -8.73
CA LYS A 145 -1.78 -22.02 -9.59
C LYS A 145 -2.72 -21.91 -10.79
N ILE A 146 -3.91 -21.36 -10.60
CA ILE A 146 -4.87 -21.14 -11.69
C ILE A 146 -4.33 -20.09 -12.67
N LEU A 147 -3.84 -18.97 -12.15
CA LEU A 147 -3.34 -17.85 -12.96
C LEU A 147 -2.02 -18.18 -13.67
N SER A 148 -1.16 -19.06 -13.12
CA SER A 148 0.16 -19.34 -13.65
C SER A 148 0.15 -19.88 -15.09
N ASN A 149 -0.91 -20.57 -15.48
CA ASN A 149 -1.05 -21.09 -16.85
C ASN A 149 -1.17 -19.96 -17.87
N ALA A 150 -1.90 -18.88 -17.55
CA ALA A 150 -2.06 -17.72 -18.43
C ALA A 150 -0.78 -16.88 -18.55
N PHE A 151 0.11 -16.95 -17.57
CA PHE A 151 1.39 -16.22 -17.53
C PHE A 151 2.60 -17.13 -17.81
N SER A 152 2.38 -18.30 -18.38
CA SER A 152 3.47 -19.18 -18.81
C SER A 152 4.19 -18.60 -20.04
N ASP A 153 5.47 -18.94 -20.21
CA ASP A 153 6.25 -18.51 -21.39
C ASP A 153 5.59 -18.90 -22.72
N LYS A 154 4.92 -20.06 -22.74
CA LYS A 154 4.16 -20.52 -23.90
C LYS A 154 2.97 -19.60 -24.18
N ALA A 155 2.13 -19.32 -23.16
CA ALA A 155 0.96 -18.46 -23.31
C ALA A 155 1.36 -17.02 -23.71
N LEU A 156 2.44 -16.47 -23.12
CA LEU A 156 2.96 -15.16 -23.49
C LEU A 156 3.45 -15.11 -24.94
N LYS A 157 4.12 -16.17 -25.43
CA LYS A 157 4.51 -16.27 -26.84
C LYS A 157 3.31 -16.34 -27.78
N GLU A 158 2.26 -17.04 -27.40
CA GLU A 158 1.01 -17.13 -28.17
C GLU A 158 0.28 -15.78 -28.28
N GLN A 159 0.47 -14.87 -27.32
CA GLN A 159 -0.05 -13.50 -27.36
C GLN A 159 0.75 -12.54 -28.26
N THR A 160 1.97 -12.91 -28.64
CA THR A 160 2.86 -12.05 -29.45
C THR A 160 2.23 -11.54 -30.77
N PRO A 161 1.51 -12.35 -31.56
CA PRO A 161 0.87 -11.86 -32.79
C PRO A 161 -0.15 -10.76 -32.53
N LEU A 162 -0.94 -10.88 -31.45
CA LEU A 162 -1.91 -9.87 -31.03
C LEU A 162 -1.22 -8.55 -30.68
N LEU A 163 -0.17 -8.60 -29.85
CA LEU A 163 0.63 -7.42 -29.50
C LEU A 163 1.22 -6.74 -30.74
N LYS A 164 1.81 -7.54 -31.65
CA LYS A 164 2.37 -7.03 -32.90
C LYS A 164 1.32 -6.34 -33.77
N ARG A 165 0.09 -6.85 -33.83
CA ARG A 165 -1.00 -6.25 -34.58
C ARG A 165 -1.32 -4.84 -34.04
N TRP A 166 -1.51 -4.69 -32.74
CA TRP A 166 -1.84 -3.39 -32.14
C TRP A 166 -0.70 -2.38 -32.20
N VAL A 167 0.54 -2.81 -31.96
CA VAL A 167 1.73 -1.97 -32.11
C VAL A 167 1.93 -1.56 -33.57
N GLY A 168 1.69 -2.47 -34.52
CA GLY A 168 1.71 -2.16 -35.95
C GLY A 168 0.67 -1.12 -36.36
N LEU A 169 -0.56 -1.21 -35.83
CA LEU A 169 -1.59 -0.21 -36.04
C LEU A 169 -1.21 1.16 -35.45
N MET A 170 -0.68 1.18 -34.23
CA MET A 170 -0.14 2.39 -33.61
C MET A 170 0.93 3.05 -34.49
N LYS A 171 1.91 2.25 -34.95
CA LYS A 171 2.98 2.73 -35.82
C LYS A 171 2.42 3.34 -37.11
N LYS A 172 1.50 2.64 -37.77
CA LYS A 172 0.85 3.16 -38.99
C LYS A 172 0.14 4.50 -38.75
N LYS A 173 -0.58 4.65 -37.61
CA LYS A 173 -1.24 5.91 -37.26
C LYS A 173 -0.27 7.05 -36.98
N LEU A 174 0.88 6.75 -36.39
CA LEU A 174 1.95 7.74 -36.19
C LEU A 174 2.57 8.16 -37.53
N GLU A 175 2.81 7.23 -38.44
CA GLU A 175 3.33 7.52 -39.78
C GLU A 175 2.35 8.40 -40.59
N GLU A 176 1.05 8.07 -40.57
CA GLU A 176 -0.01 8.87 -41.22
C GLU A 176 0.00 10.32 -40.69
N ARG A 177 0.13 10.51 -39.39
CA ARG A 177 0.18 11.85 -38.75
C ARG A 177 1.47 12.58 -39.07
N ALA A 178 2.61 11.89 -39.08
CA ALA A 178 3.90 12.50 -39.42
C ALA A 178 3.90 13.03 -40.88
N VAL A 179 3.36 12.26 -41.83
CA VAL A 179 3.23 12.69 -43.21
C VAL A 179 2.28 13.89 -43.34
N ALA A 180 1.20 13.89 -42.55
CA ALA A 180 0.26 15.03 -42.54
C ALA A 180 0.77 16.27 -41.77
N GLY A 181 1.95 16.21 -41.16
CA GLY A 181 2.50 17.30 -40.32
C GLY A 181 1.65 17.57 -39.07
N THR A 182 0.85 16.61 -38.62
CA THR A 182 -0.08 16.78 -37.49
C THR A 182 0.61 16.40 -36.17
N GLU A 183 0.59 17.31 -35.21
CA GLU A 183 1.08 17.03 -33.86
C GLU A 183 0.35 15.86 -33.21
N THR A 184 1.10 15.05 -32.48
CA THR A 184 0.57 13.84 -31.85
C THR A 184 0.84 13.83 -30.36
N ASP A 185 -0.25 13.74 -29.59
CA ASP A 185 -0.17 13.43 -28.14
C ASP A 185 0.23 11.97 -27.96
N MET A 186 1.51 11.76 -27.64
CA MET A 186 2.08 10.41 -27.45
C MET A 186 1.47 9.70 -26.26
N LEU A 187 1.13 10.42 -25.18
CA LEU A 187 0.48 9.82 -24.00
C LEU A 187 -0.87 9.22 -24.39
N LYS A 188 -1.66 9.97 -25.15
CA LYS A 188 -2.98 9.53 -25.61
C LYS A 188 -2.90 8.29 -26.50
N ILE A 189 -1.96 8.28 -27.47
CA ILE A 189 -1.85 7.15 -28.39
C ILE A 189 -1.34 5.88 -27.68
N TYR A 190 -0.44 6.00 -26.71
CA TYR A 190 -0.02 4.88 -25.87
C TYR A 190 -1.17 4.34 -25.03
N ASN A 191 -1.93 5.24 -24.38
CA ASN A 191 -3.10 4.84 -23.60
C ASN A 191 -4.13 4.10 -24.48
N CYS A 192 -4.48 4.64 -25.64
CA CYS A 192 -5.40 3.98 -26.57
C CYS A 192 -4.88 2.59 -26.99
N THR A 193 -3.58 2.47 -27.30
CA THR A 193 -2.98 1.21 -27.70
C THR A 193 -3.01 0.17 -26.58
N THR A 194 -2.68 0.58 -25.35
CA THR A 194 -2.71 -0.33 -24.21
C THR A 194 -4.14 -0.74 -23.83
N PHE A 195 -5.12 0.14 -23.96
CA PHE A 195 -6.53 -0.21 -23.78
C PHE A 195 -7.05 -1.18 -24.84
N ASP A 196 -6.64 -1.00 -26.10
CA ASP A 196 -6.99 -1.95 -27.16
C ASP A 196 -6.39 -3.33 -26.94
N ILE A 197 -5.10 -3.37 -26.51
CA ILE A 197 -4.41 -4.62 -26.13
C ILE A 197 -5.12 -5.29 -24.96
N MET A 198 -5.43 -4.54 -23.90
CA MET A 198 -6.09 -5.09 -22.71
C MET A 198 -7.51 -5.56 -23.03
N GLY A 199 -8.25 -4.83 -23.85
CA GLY A 199 -9.58 -5.23 -24.30
C GLY A 199 -9.55 -6.56 -25.05
N ASP A 200 -8.62 -6.67 -25.99
CA ASP A 200 -8.45 -7.89 -26.81
C ASP A 200 -7.98 -9.10 -25.98
N LEU A 201 -7.03 -8.90 -25.07
CA LEU A 201 -6.56 -9.96 -24.16
C LEU A 201 -7.62 -10.42 -23.16
N THR A 202 -8.50 -9.52 -22.72
CA THR A 202 -9.47 -9.79 -21.64
C THR A 202 -10.81 -10.29 -22.19
N PHE A 203 -11.27 -9.69 -23.27
CA PHE A 203 -12.62 -9.91 -23.83
C PHE A 203 -12.60 -10.59 -25.21
N GLY A 204 -11.43 -10.74 -25.83
CA GLY A 204 -11.27 -11.28 -27.17
C GLY A 204 -11.56 -10.27 -28.29
N GLU A 205 -11.84 -9.03 -27.94
CA GLU A 205 -12.14 -7.94 -28.89
C GLU A 205 -11.47 -6.64 -28.46
N GLY A 206 -10.80 -5.96 -29.39
CA GLY A 206 -10.24 -4.64 -29.15
C GLY A 206 -11.30 -3.56 -29.14
N LEU A 207 -11.10 -2.54 -28.31
CA LEU A 207 -12.01 -1.38 -28.22
C LEU A 207 -11.87 -0.43 -29.42
N ASN A 208 -10.89 -0.65 -30.28
CA ASN A 208 -10.58 0.15 -31.46
C ASN A 208 -10.32 1.63 -31.17
N MET A 209 -9.74 1.93 -30.00
CA MET A 209 -9.45 3.29 -29.56
C MET A 209 -8.33 3.92 -30.38
N VAL A 210 -7.33 3.14 -30.81
CA VAL A 210 -6.23 3.61 -31.68
C VAL A 210 -6.78 4.08 -33.04
N SER A 211 -7.72 3.34 -33.61
CA SER A 211 -8.35 3.71 -34.88
C SER A 211 -9.32 4.87 -34.77
N ARG A 212 -10.09 4.94 -33.67
CA ARG A 212 -11.06 6.02 -33.39
C ARG A 212 -10.41 7.26 -32.81
N GLY A 213 -9.35 7.14 -32.04
CA GLY A 213 -8.65 8.24 -31.35
C GLY A 213 -8.00 9.25 -32.30
N ALA A 214 -7.98 8.98 -33.60
CA ALA A 214 -7.67 9.98 -34.62
C ALA A 214 -8.72 11.12 -34.71
N SER A 215 -9.96 10.89 -34.20
CA SER A 215 -11.07 11.85 -34.35
C SER A 215 -11.47 12.60 -33.07
N ILE A 216 -10.87 12.28 -31.90
CA ILE A 216 -11.14 13.04 -30.68
C ILE A 216 -10.25 14.29 -30.70
N SER A 217 -10.83 15.37 -31.25
CA SER A 217 -10.29 16.72 -31.20
C SER A 217 -9.87 17.10 -29.79
N SER A 218 -8.78 17.88 -29.70
CA SER A 218 -8.31 18.59 -28.53
C SER A 218 -9.46 19.29 -27.80
N THR A 219 -10.09 18.66 -26.84
CA THR A 219 -10.82 19.37 -25.81
C THR A 219 -9.83 19.65 -24.71
N THR A 220 -9.34 20.86 -24.70
CA THR A 220 -8.54 21.49 -23.67
C THR A 220 -9.28 21.36 -22.34
N TYR A 221 -8.61 20.80 -21.31
CA TYR A 221 -8.95 21.02 -19.92
C TYR A 221 -8.03 22.08 -19.34
#